data_8d33cea6358164daf71a862825f7b915
#
_entry.id   8d33cea6358164daf71a862825f7b915
#
_cell.length_a   1.000
_cell.length_b   1.000
_cell.length_c   1.000
_cell.angle_alpha   90.00
_cell.angle_beta   90.00
_cell.angle_gamma   90.00
#
_symmetry.space_group_name_H-M   'P 1'
#
loop_
_entity.id
_entity.type
_entity.pdbx_description
1 polymer ?
#
loop_
_entity_poly.entity_id
_entity_poly.type
_entity_poly.pdbx_seq_one_letter_code
_entity_poly.pdbx_strand_id
1 'polypeptide(L)'
;MRFSLGKIIALCGAAAMVVPLAACGTTQSETPDGSGKTVVNVWAWDNNLKANAKVFMKKNPNIVIKFTNAGSSKDEYKALNNALEAGSGIPDIAMIEYFAIPEYVIKGSLKNLNDYGTAKYKDFYTPGTWN
;
A
#
# COMPACT_ATOMS: atom_id res chain seq x y z
N MET A 1 41.74 -36.31 -52.42
CA MET A 1 41.52 -36.52 -50.99
C MET A 1 40.08 -36.12 -50.65
N ARG A 2 39.28 -37.13 -50.27
CA ARG A 2 37.80 -36.97 -50.09
C ARG A 2 37.57 -36.77 -48.58
N PHE A 3 37.01 -35.64 -48.19
CA PHE A 3 36.53 -35.45 -46.82
C PHE A 3 35.01 -35.61 -46.77
N SER A 4 34.62 -36.59 -45.99
CA SER A 4 33.24 -36.99 -45.71
C SER A 4 32.55 -35.97 -44.79
N LEU A 5 31.36 -35.49 -45.19
CA LEU A 5 30.53 -34.58 -44.46
C LEU A 5 29.63 -35.39 -43.53
N GLY A 6 29.97 -35.43 -42.24
CA GLY A 6 29.10 -36.01 -41.20
C GLY A 6 27.92 -35.09 -40.89
N LYS A 7 26.69 -35.60 -41.08
CA LYS A 7 25.44 -34.94 -40.72
C LYS A 7 25.25 -34.96 -39.20
N ILE A 8 25.28 -33.81 -38.54
CA ILE A 8 24.83 -33.66 -37.17
C ILE A 8 23.39 -33.16 -37.22
N ILE A 9 22.47 -34.02 -36.83
CA ILE A 9 21.06 -33.67 -36.65
C ILE A 9 20.94 -33.11 -35.22
N ALA A 10 20.78 -31.78 -35.10
CA ALA A 10 20.46 -31.13 -33.84
C ALA A 10 18.94 -31.20 -33.64
N LEU A 11 18.51 -31.98 -32.65
CA LEU A 11 17.13 -32.08 -32.21
C LEU A 11 16.85 -30.88 -31.28
N CYS A 12 16.25 -29.81 -31.80
CA CYS A 12 15.74 -28.71 -31.00
C CYS A 12 14.46 -29.15 -30.30
N GLY A 13 14.57 -29.53 -29.03
CA GLY A 13 13.44 -29.68 -28.13
C GLY A 13 12.87 -28.30 -27.73
N ALA A 14 11.72 -27.92 -28.30
CA ALA A 14 10.97 -26.78 -27.87
C ALA A 14 10.26 -27.08 -26.54
N ALA A 15 10.87 -26.70 -25.41
CA ALA A 15 10.20 -26.69 -24.12
C ALA A 15 9.29 -25.47 -24.09
N ALA A 16 7.99 -25.66 -24.31
CA ALA A 16 6.98 -24.64 -24.09
C ALA A 16 6.86 -24.37 -22.57
N MET A 17 7.47 -23.30 -22.09
CA MET A 17 7.21 -22.78 -20.74
C MET A 17 5.84 -22.11 -20.73
N VAL A 18 4.85 -22.83 -20.23
CA VAL A 18 3.56 -22.26 -19.85
C VAL A 18 3.78 -21.49 -18.56
N VAL A 19 3.92 -20.16 -18.66
CA VAL A 19 3.90 -19.26 -17.51
C VAL A 19 2.44 -19.03 -17.13
N PRO A 20 1.96 -19.48 -15.97
CA PRO A 20 0.62 -19.09 -15.52
C PRO A 20 0.64 -17.59 -15.22
N LEU A 21 -0.06 -16.78 -16.03
CA LEU A 21 -0.44 -15.44 -15.61
C LEU A 21 -1.41 -15.59 -14.42
N ALA A 22 -0.87 -15.60 -13.22
CA ALA A 22 -1.67 -15.34 -12.03
C ALA A 22 -2.12 -13.88 -12.12
N ALA A 23 -3.38 -13.67 -12.50
CA ALA A 23 -4.05 -12.39 -12.35
C ALA A 23 -4.06 -12.06 -10.85
N CYS A 24 -3.07 -11.29 -10.38
CA CYS A 24 -3.10 -10.68 -9.07
C CYS A 24 -4.21 -9.63 -9.06
N GLY A 25 -5.40 -10.04 -8.62
CA GLY A 25 -6.37 -9.10 -8.08
C GLY A 25 -5.69 -8.39 -6.92
N THR A 26 -5.53 -7.07 -7.03
CA THR A 26 -4.95 -6.22 -5.99
C THR A 26 -5.94 -6.04 -4.85
N THR A 27 -6.15 -7.06 -4.05
CA THR A 27 -6.44 -6.86 -2.63
C THR A 27 -5.10 -6.52 -2.01
N GLN A 28 -4.92 -5.28 -1.54
CA GLN A 28 -3.81 -4.96 -0.63
C GLN A 28 -3.99 -5.84 0.61
N SER A 29 -3.36 -7.00 0.57
CA SER A 29 -3.24 -7.90 1.70
C SER A 29 -2.35 -7.22 2.71
N GLU A 30 -2.86 -7.11 3.94
CA GLU A 30 -2.03 -6.92 5.12
C GLU A 30 -0.86 -7.89 5.03
N THR A 31 0.32 -7.36 4.68
CA THR A 31 1.50 -8.22 4.54
C THR A 31 2.05 -8.46 5.93
N PRO A 32 1.95 -9.68 6.50
CA PRO A 32 2.61 -9.97 7.77
C PRO A 32 4.11 -9.71 7.58
N ASP A 33 4.73 -9.00 8.51
CA ASP A 33 6.17 -9.09 8.60
C ASP A 33 6.51 -10.56 8.95
N GLY A 34 7.70 -11.04 8.66
CA GLY A 34 8.07 -12.42 8.94
C GLY A 34 7.87 -12.88 10.40
N SER A 35 7.34 -12.02 11.29
CA SER A 35 6.99 -12.28 12.68
C SER A 35 5.50 -12.61 12.89
N GLY A 36 4.68 -12.62 11.83
CA GLY A 36 3.22 -12.84 11.90
C GLY A 36 2.42 -11.63 12.38
N LYS A 37 3.03 -10.44 12.42
CA LYS A 37 2.34 -9.20 12.79
C LYS A 37 1.77 -8.49 11.58
N THR A 38 0.64 -7.82 11.76
CA THR A 38 0.07 -6.93 10.74
C THR A 38 0.91 -5.66 10.64
N VAL A 39 1.38 -5.35 9.44
CA VAL A 39 2.13 -4.11 9.16
C VAL A 39 1.17 -3.07 8.59
N VAL A 40 1.16 -1.88 9.19
CA VAL A 40 0.39 -0.72 8.72
C VAL A 40 1.35 0.41 8.36
N ASN A 41 1.36 0.80 7.09
CA ASN A 41 2.18 1.89 6.58
C ASN A 41 1.43 3.21 6.73
N VAL A 42 2.01 4.14 7.47
CA VAL A 42 1.40 5.45 7.75
C VAL A 42 2.30 6.55 7.22
N TRP A 43 1.74 7.41 6.36
CA TRP A 43 2.40 8.63 5.91
C TRP A 43 1.80 9.84 6.59
N ALA A 44 2.64 10.68 7.17
CA ALA A 44 2.22 11.93 7.79
C ALA A 44 3.41 12.86 8.01
N TRP A 45 3.18 14.16 7.89
CA TRP A 45 4.18 15.20 8.19
C TRP A 45 4.23 15.59 9.66
N ASP A 46 3.20 15.29 10.45
CA ASP A 46 3.16 15.59 11.88
C ASP A 46 3.85 14.52 12.72
N ASN A 47 4.97 14.89 13.35
CA ASN A 47 5.72 13.98 14.22
C ASN A 47 4.96 13.56 15.49
N ASN A 48 3.91 14.26 15.90
CA ASN A 48 3.07 13.85 17.02
C ASN A 48 2.37 12.53 16.71
N LEU A 49 1.98 12.29 15.46
CA LEU A 49 1.41 11.01 15.04
C LEU A 49 2.39 9.85 15.20
N LYS A 50 3.69 10.09 15.04
CA LYS A 50 4.72 9.07 15.32
C LYS A 50 4.77 8.70 16.80
N ALA A 51 4.57 9.67 17.70
CA ALA A 51 4.49 9.38 19.14
C ALA A 51 3.22 8.59 19.49
N ASN A 52 2.08 8.98 18.90
CA ASN A 52 0.81 8.27 19.06
C ASN A 52 0.89 6.83 18.52
N ALA A 53 1.53 6.61 17.38
CA ALA A 53 1.77 5.28 16.83
C ALA A 53 2.54 4.38 17.80
N LYS A 54 3.55 4.90 18.51
CA LYS A 54 4.28 4.14 19.54
C LYS A 54 3.39 3.73 20.70
N VAL A 55 2.51 4.63 21.16
CA VAL A 55 1.54 4.33 22.23
C VAL A 55 0.53 3.29 21.76
N PHE A 56 0.05 3.40 20.54
CA PHE A 56 -0.87 2.44 19.94
C PHE A 56 -0.26 1.05 19.85
N MET A 57 0.97 0.92 19.32
CA MET A 57 1.66 -0.37 19.22
C MET A 57 1.90 -1.05 20.57
N LYS A 58 2.13 -0.28 21.65
CA LYS A 58 2.25 -0.84 23.01
C LYS A 58 0.95 -1.53 23.46
N LYS A 59 -0.20 -0.98 23.06
CA LYS A 59 -1.52 -1.55 23.38
C LYS A 59 -1.97 -2.64 22.42
N ASN A 60 -1.34 -2.70 21.23
CA ASN A 60 -1.68 -3.62 20.15
C ASN A 60 -0.41 -4.34 19.65
N PRO A 61 0.12 -5.31 20.40
CA PRO A 61 1.43 -5.90 20.12
C PRO A 61 1.51 -6.69 18.79
N ASN A 62 0.35 -7.03 18.22
CA ASN A 62 0.25 -7.72 16.93
C ASN A 62 0.26 -6.77 15.73
N ILE A 63 0.34 -5.45 15.97
CA ILE A 63 0.36 -4.44 14.90
C ILE A 63 1.71 -3.71 14.93
N VAL A 64 2.32 -3.56 13.76
CA VAL A 64 3.51 -2.76 13.53
C VAL A 64 3.16 -1.59 12.65
N ILE A 65 3.29 -0.37 13.16
CA ILE A 65 3.13 0.86 12.36
C ILE A 65 4.48 1.26 11.80
N LYS A 66 4.60 1.27 10.48
CA LYS A 66 5.71 1.86 9.74
C LYS A 66 5.36 3.30 9.40
N PHE A 67 5.95 4.22 10.14
CA PHE A 67 5.70 5.65 9.99
C PHE A 67 6.71 6.26 9.02
N THR A 68 6.21 6.92 7.98
CA THR A 68 7.01 7.68 7.02
C THR A 68 6.60 9.15 7.09
N ASN A 69 7.58 10.04 7.25
CA ASN A 69 7.40 11.46 7.06
C ASN A 69 7.91 11.80 5.64
N ALA A 70 6.99 12.16 4.75
CA ALA A 70 7.30 12.48 3.36
C ALA A 70 7.64 13.97 3.14
N GLY A 71 7.83 14.73 4.22
CA GLY A 71 8.14 16.16 4.19
C GLY A 71 6.95 17.03 4.60
N SER A 72 6.69 18.11 3.87
CA SER A 72 5.51 18.94 4.08
C SER A 72 4.23 18.28 3.53
N SER A 73 3.04 18.84 3.84
CA SER A 73 1.78 18.37 3.24
C SER A 73 1.85 18.34 1.70
N LYS A 74 2.47 19.34 1.10
CA LYS A 74 2.67 19.41 -0.36
C LYS A 74 3.53 18.25 -0.89
N ASP A 75 4.61 17.91 -0.19
CA ASP A 75 5.51 16.82 -0.58
C ASP A 75 4.80 15.47 -0.43
N GLU A 76 4.04 15.29 0.66
CA GLU A 76 3.27 14.08 0.89
C GLU A 76 2.18 13.89 -0.17
N TYR A 77 1.43 14.94 -0.53
CA TYR A 77 0.42 14.85 -1.60
C TYR A 77 1.03 14.49 -2.95
N LYS A 78 2.19 15.07 -3.26
CA LYS A 78 2.91 14.71 -4.48
C LYS A 78 3.32 13.24 -4.47
N ALA A 79 3.87 12.76 -3.36
CA ALA A 79 4.27 11.35 -3.22
C ALA A 79 3.04 10.41 -3.27
N LEU A 80 1.95 10.78 -2.60
CA LEU A 80 0.71 10.01 -2.57
C LEU A 80 0.08 9.92 -3.97
N ASN A 81 0.00 11.03 -4.71
CA ASN A 81 -0.52 11.03 -6.07
C ASN A 81 0.33 10.15 -6.99
N ASN A 82 1.66 10.23 -6.90
CA ASN A 82 2.55 9.37 -7.68
C ASN A 82 2.34 7.88 -7.36
N ALA A 83 2.17 7.53 -6.08
CA ALA A 83 1.92 6.15 -5.65
C ALA A 83 0.56 5.65 -6.16
N LEU A 84 -0.48 6.48 -6.11
CA LEU A 84 -1.81 6.18 -6.63
C LEU A 84 -1.79 5.96 -8.15
N GLU A 85 -1.08 6.82 -8.90
CA GLU A 85 -0.91 6.69 -10.34
C GLU A 85 -0.11 5.43 -10.73
N ALA A 86 0.91 5.11 -9.94
CA ALA A 86 1.71 3.91 -10.15
C ALA A 86 1.00 2.61 -9.71
N GLY A 87 -0.09 2.71 -8.94
CA GLY A 87 -0.80 1.56 -8.36
C GLY A 87 0.06 0.75 -7.39
N SER A 88 1.12 1.35 -6.82
CA SER A 88 2.05 0.66 -5.92
C SER A 88 2.67 1.62 -4.91
N GLY A 89 3.08 1.08 -3.73
CA GLY A 89 3.68 1.89 -2.67
C GLY A 89 2.71 2.83 -1.96
N ILE A 90 1.41 2.64 -2.16
CA ILE A 90 0.35 3.42 -1.51
C ILE A 90 0.36 3.09 -0.01
N PRO A 91 0.34 4.08 0.88
CA PRO A 91 0.23 3.83 2.31
C PRO A 91 -1.16 3.31 2.69
N ASP A 92 -1.25 2.58 3.80
CA ASP A 92 -2.55 2.14 4.35
C ASP A 92 -3.31 3.32 4.99
N ILE A 93 -2.57 4.29 5.54
CA ILE A 93 -3.10 5.52 6.13
C ILE A 93 -2.22 6.69 5.66
N ALA A 94 -2.86 7.76 5.17
CA ALA A 94 -2.21 9.01 4.84
C ALA A 94 -2.83 10.17 5.63
N MET A 95 -1.99 11.09 6.07
CA MET A 95 -2.48 12.35 6.63
C MET A 95 -2.98 13.25 5.48
N ILE A 96 -4.22 13.69 5.55
CA ILE A 96 -4.83 14.53 4.52
C ILE A 96 -5.54 15.70 5.20
N GLU A 97 -5.22 16.91 4.78
CA GLU A 97 -5.90 18.12 5.25
C GLU A 97 -7.33 18.17 4.72
N TYR A 98 -8.22 18.77 5.51
CA TYR A 98 -9.65 18.80 5.21
C TYR A 98 -9.98 19.33 3.80
N PHE A 99 -9.27 20.36 3.33
CA PHE A 99 -9.50 20.93 2.00
C PHE A 99 -9.09 19.99 0.85
N ALA A 100 -8.17 19.05 1.09
CA ALA A 100 -7.69 18.12 0.07
C ALA A 100 -8.52 16.82 0.00
N ILE A 101 -9.29 16.48 1.04
CA ILE A 101 -10.12 15.26 1.08
C ILE A 101 -11.00 15.10 -0.16
N PRO A 102 -11.72 16.14 -0.66
CA PRO A 102 -12.60 15.98 -1.83
C PRO A 102 -11.90 15.46 -3.08
N GLU A 103 -10.64 15.84 -3.29
CA GLU A 103 -9.85 15.35 -4.43
C GLU A 103 -9.71 13.82 -4.38
N TYR A 104 -9.33 13.28 -3.22
CA TYR A 104 -9.11 11.84 -3.04
C TYR A 104 -10.43 11.04 -3.00
N VAL A 105 -11.52 11.66 -2.54
CA VAL A 105 -12.86 11.07 -2.62
C VAL A 105 -13.30 10.90 -4.07
N ILE A 106 -13.16 11.94 -4.90
CA ILE A 106 -13.50 11.91 -6.32
C ILE A 106 -12.66 10.87 -7.08
N LYS A 107 -11.38 10.73 -6.72
CA LYS A 107 -10.48 9.71 -7.27
C LYS A 107 -10.82 8.28 -6.80
N GLY A 108 -11.73 8.10 -5.84
CA GLY A 108 -12.04 6.80 -5.25
C GLY A 108 -10.87 6.18 -4.48
N SER A 109 -9.94 7.01 -4.01
CA SER A 109 -8.71 6.55 -3.33
C SER A 109 -8.89 6.28 -1.85
N LEU A 110 -10.01 6.73 -1.26
CA LEU A 110 -10.29 6.60 0.17
C LEU A 110 -11.30 5.49 0.44
N LYS A 111 -11.10 4.76 1.54
CA LYS A 111 -12.06 3.79 2.05
C LYS A 111 -13.15 4.50 2.86
N ASN A 112 -14.40 4.10 2.66
CA ASN A 112 -15.49 4.50 3.56
C ASN A 112 -15.33 3.77 4.89
N LEU A 113 -15.11 4.52 5.96
CA LEU A 113 -14.85 3.95 7.28
C LEU A 113 -16.13 3.56 8.02
N ASN A 114 -17.33 3.93 7.54
CA ASN A 114 -18.59 3.54 8.18
C ASN A 114 -18.76 2.02 8.28
N ASP A 115 -18.27 1.28 7.27
CA ASP A 115 -18.34 -0.18 7.24
C ASP A 115 -17.44 -0.85 8.29
N TYR A 116 -16.55 -0.08 8.92
CA TYR A 116 -15.57 -0.53 9.91
C TYR A 116 -15.93 -0.12 11.35
N GLY A 117 -17.17 0.29 11.58
CA GLY A 117 -17.70 0.59 12.91
C GLY A 117 -17.16 1.88 13.52
N THR A 118 -16.80 2.85 12.70
CA THR A 118 -16.28 4.15 13.16
C THR A 118 -17.32 5.01 13.85
N ALA A 119 -18.63 4.77 13.65
CA ALA A 119 -19.71 5.54 14.26
C ALA A 119 -19.59 5.67 15.79
N LYS A 120 -18.99 4.69 16.47
CA LYS A 120 -18.72 4.74 17.92
C LYS A 120 -17.78 5.84 18.37
N TYR A 121 -17.06 6.46 17.43
CA TYR A 121 -16.12 7.55 17.71
C TYR A 121 -16.73 8.93 17.47
N LYS A 122 -17.96 9.01 16.94
CA LYS A 122 -18.59 10.27 16.54
C LYS A 122 -18.60 11.32 17.66
N ASP A 123 -18.88 10.90 18.90
CA ASP A 123 -18.98 11.81 20.05
C ASP A 123 -17.63 12.40 20.49
N PHE A 124 -16.52 11.87 19.96
CA PHE A 124 -15.18 12.43 20.19
C PHE A 124 -14.83 13.58 19.23
N TYR A 125 -15.68 13.82 18.22
CA TYR A 125 -15.45 14.81 17.18
C TYR A 125 -16.49 15.94 17.26
N THR A 126 -16.10 17.15 16.89
CA THR A 126 -17.07 18.23 16.71
C THR A 126 -17.93 17.94 15.46
N PRO A 127 -19.21 18.40 15.43
CA PRO A 127 -20.10 18.11 14.29
C PRO A 127 -19.51 18.50 12.93
N GLY A 128 -18.74 19.58 12.87
CA GLY A 128 -18.12 20.06 11.62
C GLY A 128 -16.93 19.25 11.14
N THR A 129 -16.35 18.38 11.99
CA THR A 129 -15.20 17.55 11.64
C THR A 129 -15.56 16.07 11.38
N TRP A 130 -16.80 15.70 11.67
CA TRP A 130 -17.27 14.33 11.46
C TRP A 130 -17.96 14.10 10.11
N ASN A 131 -18.57 15.13 9.52
CA ASN A 131 -19.38 15.01 8.29
C ASN A 131 -18.57 15.13 7.03
#